data_3fcd87e1f119f7e41fa2bdf66cac68c0
#
_entry.id   3fcd87e1f119f7e41fa2bdf66cac68c0
#
_cell.length_a   1.000
_cell.length_b   1.000
_cell.length_c   1.000
_cell.angle_alpha   90.00
_cell.angle_beta   90.00
_cell.angle_gamma   90.00
#
_symmetry.space_group_name_H-M   'P 1'
#
loop_
_entity.id
_entity.type
_entity.pdbx_description
1 polymer ?
#
loop_
_entity_poly.entity_id
_entity_poly.type
_entity_poly.pdbx_seq_one_letter_code
_entity_poly.pdbx_strand_id
1 'polypeptide(L)'
;MDVIIVGGGNTLNMMAIWQAQAINKALKKAYKQGTVLAGGSAGSLCWFNGGTTDSRPGELSVVVGLKFMEYSHCRHYHAEESRRPLYHEHVKDGIMTAGYACDDLAGIVYKDEQVDHALAWDGFKNAYFLHKEV
;
A
#
# COMPACT_ATOMS: atom_id res chain seq x y z
N MET A 1 -17.18 -7.86 -13.33
CA MET A 1 -16.64 -8.14 -11.98
C MET A 1 -16.69 -6.83 -11.18
N ASP A 2 -17.28 -6.88 -10.01
CA ASP A 2 -17.57 -5.65 -9.26
C ASP A 2 -16.47 -5.31 -8.26
N VAL A 3 -15.84 -6.33 -7.68
CA VAL A 3 -14.77 -6.16 -6.67
C VAL A 3 -13.67 -7.19 -6.88
N ILE A 4 -12.44 -6.77 -6.73
CA ILE A 4 -11.26 -7.66 -6.63
C ILE A 4 -10.61 -7.42 -5.28
N ILE A 5 -10.50 -8.47 -4.48
CA ILE A 5 -9.86 -8.43 -3.16
C ILE A 5 -8.57 -9.24 -3.21
N VAL A 6 -7.46 -8.62 -2.85
CA VAL A 6 -6.14 -9.28 -2.81
C VAL A 6 -5.74 -9.51 -1.36
N GLY A 7 -5.39 -10.75 -1.05
CA GLY A 7 -4.88 -11.13 0.26
C GLY A 7 -3.44 -10.68 0.51
N GLY A 8 -2.97 -10.92 1.73
CA GLY A 8 -1.57 -10.71 2.10
C GLY A 8 -0.63 -11.76 1.50
N GLY A 9 0.66 -11.55 1.69
CA GLY A 9 1.69 -12.46 1.21
C GLY A 9 3.01 -11.74 0.97
N ASN A 10 3.84 -12.32 0.11
CA ASN A 10 5.11 -11.73 -0.28
C ASN A 10 4.88 -10.74 -1.43
N THR A 11 5.00 -9.45 -1.13
CA THR A 11 4.71 -8.38 -2.11
C THR A 11 5.65 -8.43 -3.31
N LEU A 12 6.92 -8.71 -3.09
CA LEU A 12 7.92 -8.76 -4.17
C LEU A 12 7.60 -9.88 -5.17
N ASN A 13 7.30 -11.08 -4.66
CA ASN A 13 6.92 -12.21 -5.50
C ASN A 13 5.62 -11.92 -6.26
N MET A 14 4.64 -11.33 -5.58
CA MET A 14 3.37 -10.96 -6.19
C MET A 14 3.57 -9.99 -7.37
N MET A 15 4.36 -8.93 -7.18
CA MET A 15 4.66 -7.98 -8.26
C MET A 15 5.40 -8.63 -9.42
N ALA A 16 6.38 -9.47 -9.15
CA ALA A 16 7.16 -10.16 -10.19
C ALA A 16 6.26 -11.11 -11.01
N ILE A 17 5.45 -11.92 -10.35
CA ILE A 17 4.54 -12.86 -11.01
C ILE A 17 3.48 -12.13 -11.82
N TRP A 18 2.87 -11.10 -11.26
CA TRP A 18 1.83 -10.33 -11.95
C TRP A 18 2.37 -9.65 -13.21
N GLN A 19 3.60 -9.14 -13.15
CA GLN A 19 4.25 -8.55 -14.32
C GLN A 19 4.57 -9.61 -15.37
N ALA A 20 5.17 -10.74 -14.97
CA ALA A 20 5.56 -11.81 -15.87
C ALA A 20 4.36 -12.43 -16.61
N GLN A 21 3.21 -12.53 -15.94
CA GLN A 21 1.99 -13.14 -16.49
C GLN A 21 0.95 -12.13 -17.00
N ALA A 22 1.33 -10.86 -17.10
CA ALA A 22 0.45 -9.78 -17.54
C ALA A 22 -0.83 -9.59 -16.69
N ILE A 23 -0.85 -10.07 -15.45
CA ILE A 23 -1.96 -9.88 -14.51
C ILE A 23 -2.11 -8.40 -14.18
N ASN A 24 -1.00 -7.67 -14.05
CA ASN A 24 -0.98 -6.22 -13.85
C ASN A 24 -1.78 -5.47 -14.93
N LYS A 25 -1.71 -5.91 -16.17
CA LYS A 25 -2.47 -5.30 -17.29
C LYS A 25 -3.96 -5.58 -17.16
N ALA A 26 -4.33 -6.80 -16.79
CA ALA A 26 -5.73 -7.18 -16.55
C ALA A 26 -6.33 -6.40 -15.38
N LEU A 27 -5.58 -6.23 -14.29
CA LEU A 27 -5.99 -5.45 -13.12
C LEU A 27 -6.18 -3.97 -13.47
N LYS A 28 -5.27 -3.39 -14.26
CA LYS A 28 -5.39 -2.01 -14.72
C LYS A 28 -6.63 -1.81 -15.58
N LYS A 29 -6.92 -2.75 -16.47
CA LYS A 29 -8.14 -2.74 -17.28
C LYS A 29 -9.40 -2.80 -16.41
N ALA A 30 -9.45 -3.71 -15.45
CA ALA A 30 -10.57 -3.84 -14.51
C ALA A 30 -10.79 -2.53 -13.72
N TYR A 31 -9.71 -1.95 -13.20
CA TYR A 31 -9.75 -0.68 -12.47
C TYR A 31 -10.36 0.44 -13.34
N LYS A 32 -9.89 0.58 -14.57
CA LYS A 32 -10.42 1.59 -15.50
C LYS A 32 -11.88 1.37 -15.89
N GLN A 33 -12.37 0.13 -15.79
CA GLN A 33 -13.76 -0.22 -16.03
C GLN A 33 -14.66 -0.05 -14.80
N GLY A 34 -14.13 0.43 -13.69
CA GLY A 34 -14.90 0.73 -12.48
C GLY A 34 -14.95 -0.41 -11.46
N THR A 35 -14.14 -1.48 -11.64
CA THR A 35 -14.01 -2.53 -10.63
C THR A 35 -13.37 -1.95 -9.37
N VAL A 36 -13.97 -2.20 -8.20
CA VAL A 36 -13.41 -1.80 -6.91
C VAL A 36 -12.23 -2.71 -6.57
N LEU A 37 -11.10 -2.12 -6.25
CA LEU A 37 -9.90 -2.83 -5.83
C LEU A 37 -9.73 -2.70 -4.31
N ALA A 38 -9.49 -3.80 -3.65
CA ALA A 38 -9.33 -3.85 -2.20
C ALA A 38 -8.25 -4.85 -1.80
N GLY A 39 -7.82 -4.79 -0.57
CA GLY A 39 -6.88 -5.77 -0.05
C GLY A 39 -6.27 -5.37 1.28
N GLY A 40 -5.58 -6.32 1.90
CA GLY A 40 -4.86 -6.14 3.14
C GLY A 40 -3.39 -6.51 3.02
N SER A 41 -2.52 -5.88 3.81
CA SER A 41 -1.08 -6.14 3.82
C SER A 41 -0.46 -5.98 2.42
N ALA A 42 0.16 -7.01 1.86
CA ALA A 42 0.68 -6.99 0.50
C ALA A 42 -0.39 -6.64 -0.54
N GLY A 43 -1.62 -7.11 -0.32
CA GLY A 43 -2.77 -6.82 -1.19
C GLY A 43 -3.31 -5.41 -1.08
N SER A 44 -2.95 -4.64 -0.05
CA SER A 44 -3.19 -3.20 -0.01
C SER A 44 -2.04 -2.42 -0.65
N LEU A 45 -0.82 -2.78 -0.34
CA LEU A 45 0.38 -2.12 -0.85
C LEU A 45 0.50 -2.15 -2.38
N CYS A 46 0.05 -3.24 -2.99
CA CYS A 46 0.22 -3.48 -4.42
C CYS A 46 -0.38 -2.40 -5.34
N TRP A 47 -1.37 -1.65 -4.88
CA TRP A 47 -2.04 -0.61 -5.67
C TRP A 47 -1.28 0.72 -5.73
N PHE A 48 -0.33 0.93 -4.83
CA PHE A 48 0.36 2.21 -4.62
C PHE A 48 1.68 2.31 -5.39
N ASN A 49 2.33 3.47 -5.31
CA ASN A 49 3.67 3.68 -5.87
C ASN A 49 4.69 2.73 -5.25
N GLY A 50 4.60 2.52 -3.95
CA GLY A 50 5.50 1.64 -3.25
C GLY A 50 5.34 1.74 -1.75
N GLY A 51 6.17 1.02 -1.05
CA GLY A 51 6.20 1.01 0.41
C GLY A 51 7.32 0.13 0.94
N THR A 52 7.34 -0.03 2.26
CA THR A 52 8.28 -0.93 2.92
C THR A 52 7.75 -2.35 2.95
N THR A 53 8.62 -3.31 2.81
CA THR A 53 8.27 -4.74 2.78
C THR A 53 9.31 -5.60 3.48
N ASP A 54 8.86 -6.68 4.07
CA ASP A 54 9.65 -7.79 4.61
C ASP A 54 9.79 -8.96 3.61
N SER A 55 9.47 -8.72 2.35
CA SER A 55 9.50 -9.76 1.30
C SER A 55 10.88 -10.35 1.02
N ARG A 56 11.94 -9.63 1.38
CA ARG A 56 13.32 -10.11 1.28
C ARG A 56 13.83 -10.57 2.65
N PRO A 57 14.72 -11.56 2.71
CA PRO A 57 15.39 -11.90 3.97
C PRO A 57 16.14 -10.71 4.58
N GLY A 58 16.15 -10.61 5.91
CA GLY A 58 16.84 -9.54 6.63
C GLY A 58 15.95 -8.34 6.93
N GLU A 59 16.48 -7.16 6.74
CA GLU A 59 15.82 -5.92 7.09
C GLU A 59 14.68 -5.56 6.11
N LEU A 60 13.78 -4.69 6.56
CA LEU A 60 12.76 -4.11 5.69
C LEU A 60 13.41 -3.41 4.48
N SER A 61 12.82 -3.62 3.32
CA SER A 61 13.27 -3.01 2.07
C SER A 61 12.13 -2.29 1.36
N VAL A 62 12.46 -1.57 0.30
CA VAL A 62 11.48 -0.87 -0.53
C VAL A 62 10.97 -1.81 -1.64
N VAL A 63 9.68 -1.75 -1.91
CA VAL A 63 9.06 -2.40 -3.06
C VAL A 63 8.23 -1.39 -3.84
N VAL A 64 8.23 -1.54 -5.15
CA VAL A 64 7.40 -0.74 -6.06
C VAL A 64 6.11 -1.50 -6.34
N GLY A 65 4.97 -0.83 -6.22
CA GLY A 65 3.66 -1.38 -6.53
C GLY A 65 3.23 -1.15 -7.98
N LEU A 66 1.94 -1.34 -8.25
CA LEU A 66 1.37 -1.16 -9.59
C LEU A 66 1.21 0.32 -9.99
N LYS A 67 1.35 1.23 -9.05
CA LYS A 67 1.25 2.69 -9.27
C LYS A 67 -0.13 3.15 -9.79
N PHE A 68 -1.20 2.49 -9.37
CA PHE A 68 -2.55 2.97 -9.65
C PHE A 68 -2.87 4.22 -8.81
N MET A 69 -2.25 4.29 -7.63
CA MET A 69 -2.28 5.43 -6.74
C MET A 69 -0.89 6.09 -6.71
N GLU A 70 -0.83 7.41 -6.76
CA GLU A 70 0.44 8.15 -6.75
C GLU A 70 1.10 8.25 -5.36
N TYR A 71 0.43 7.77 -4.33
CA TYR A 71 0.91 7.75 -2.96
C TYR A 71 1.75 6.51 -2.66
N SER A 72 2.65 6.61 -1.70
CA SER A 72 3.22 5.47 -1.02
C SER A 72 2.25 4.92 0.03
N HIS A 73 2.48 3.71 0.49
CA HIS A 73 1.62 3.08 1.49
C HIS A 73 2.46 2.31 2.53
N CYS A 74 2.16 2.54 3.80
CA CYS A 74 2.75 1.82 4.91
C CYS A 74 1.67 1.06 5.68
N ARG A 75 1.72 -0.25 5.57
CA ARG A 75 0.87 -1.15 6.37
C ARG A 75 1.57 -1.50 7.69
N HIS A 76 0.82 -2.01 8.65
CA HIS A 76 1.35 -2.44 9.96
C HIS A 76 2.16 -1.34 10.68
N TYR A 77 1.68 -0.11 10.60
CA TYR A 77 2.43 1.09 10.96
C TYR A 77 3.00 1.09 12.38
N HIS A 78 2.23 0.65 13.36
CA HIS A 78 2.66 0.51 14.75
C HIS A 78 2.86 -0.93 15.20
N ALA A 79 2.44 -1.92 14.40
CA ALA A 79 2.56 -3.33 14.78
C ALA A 79 3.99 -3.86 14.67
N GLU A 80 4.79 -3.30 13.76
CA GLU A 80 6.19 -3.63 13.56
C GLU A 80 7.07 -2.44 13.96
N GLU A 81 7.89 -2.60 15.00
CA GLU A 81 8.67 -1.53 15.62
C GLU A 81 9.56 -0.75 14.64
N SER A 82 10.17 -1.43 13.68
CA SER A 82 11.07 -0.83 12.71
C SER A 82 10.36 -0.15 11.53
N ARG A 83 9.08 -0.43 11.30
CA ARG A 83 8.39 0.01 10.08
C ARG A 83 8.13 1.50 10.06
N ARG A 84 7.62 2.05 11.15
CA ARG A 84 7.32 3.47 11.26
C ARG A 84 8.56 4.35 11.08
N PRO A 85 9.68 4.13 11.81
CA PRO A 85 10.87 4.96 11.64
C PRO A 85 11.42 4.91 10.21
N LEU A 86 11.49 3.73 9.61
CA LEU A 86 11.99 3.56 8.25
C LEU A 86 11.11 4.26 7.22
N TYR A 87 9.79 4.17 7.36
CA TYR A 87 8.87 4.84 6.46
C TYR A 87 9.01 6.37 6.55
N HIS A 88 9.11 6.91 7.76
CA HIS A 88 9.37 8.34 7.97
C HIS A 88 10.67 8.81 7.32
N GLU A 89 11.74 8.05 7.50
CA GLU A 89 13.05 8.33 6.89
C GLU A 89 12.96 8.35 5.37
N HIS A 90 12.35 7.33 4.78
CA HIS A 90 12.21 7.23 3.32
C HIS A 90 11.36 8.34 2.71
N VAL A 91 10.29 8.76 3.37
CA VAL A 91 9.48 9.90 2.91
C VAL A 91 10.27 11.20 3.06
N LYS A 92 10.95 11.41 4.17
CA LYS A 92 11.81 12.57 4.41
C LYS A 92 12.92 12.70 3.36
N ASP A 93 13.58 11.60 3.05
CA ASP A 93 14.72 11.58 2.13
C ASP A 93 14.29 11.55 0.65
N GLY A 94 12.99 11.48 0.37
CA GLY A 94 12.46 11.46 -0.98
C GLY A 94 12.61 10.10 -1.69
N ILE A 95 12.97 9.05 -0.97
CA ILE A 95 13.02 7.67 -1.49
C ILE A 95 11.60 7.17 -1.78
N MET A 96 10.63 7.56 -0.94
CA MET A 96 9.21 7.32 -1.15
C MET A 96 8.46 8.64 -1.32
N THR A 97 7.40 8.61 -2.12
CA THR A 97 6.44 9.71 -2.24
C THR A 97 5.70 9.90 -0.92
N ALA A 98 5.08 11.06 -0.75
CA ALA A 98 4.07 11.26 0.28
C ALA A 98 3.04 10.13 0.24
N GLY A 99 2.49 9.75 1.36
CA GLY A 99 1.57 8.63 1.39
C GLY A 99 0.85 8.44 2.71
N TYR A 100 0.16 7.32 2.78
CA TYR A 100 -0.71 6.98 3.89
C TYR A 100 -0.21 5.74 4.62
N ALA A 101 -0.22 5.80 5.93
CA ALA A 101 0.09 4.69 6.81
C ALA A 101 -1.17 4.24 7.53
N CYS A 102 -1.31 2.94 7.72
CA CYS A 102 -2.42 2.35 8.46
C CYS A 102 -1.91 1.46 9.58
N ASP A 103 -2.51 1.60 10.75
CA ASP A 103 -2.42 0.61 11.81
C ASP A 103 -3.14 -0.68 11.39
N ASP A 104 -2.81 -1.79 12.02
CA ASP A 104 -3.60 -3.00 11.92
C ASP A 104 -5.04 -2.71 12.36
N LEU A 105 -6.02 -3.31 11.71
CA LEU A 105 -7.45 -3.07 11.95
C LEU A 105 -7.92 -1.64 11.61
N ALA A 106 -7.10 -0.86 10.90
CA ALA A 106 -7.49 0.39 10.27
C ALA A 106 -7.42 0.25 8.75
N GLY A 107 -8.21 1.04 8.05
CA GLY A 107 -8.24 1.04 6.60
C GLY A 107 -8.60 2.41 6.04
N ILE A 108 -8.32 2.60 4.77
CA ILE A 108 -8.65 3.83 4.04
C ILE A 108 -9.46 3.46 2.80
N VAL A 109 -10.54 4.18 2.59
CA VAL A 109 -11.33 4.12 1.36
C VAL A 109 -10.93 5.31 0.49
N TYR A 110 -10.56 4.99 -0.74
CA TYR A 110 -10.22 5.98 -1.76
C TYR A 110 -11.33 6.02 -2.80
N LYS A 111 -11.61 7.21 -3.29
CA LYS A 111 -12.53 7.44 -4.41
C LYS A 111 -11.87 8.41 -5.37
N ASP A 112 -11.84 8.03 -6.64
CA ASP A 112 -11.19 8.84 -7.69
C ASP A 112 -9.73 9.20 -7.31
N GLU A 113 -9.01 8.21 -6.73
CA GLU A 113 -7.60 8.31 -6.31
C GLU A 113 -7.34 9.32 -5.16
N GLN A 114 -8.39 9.75 -4.48
CA GLN A 114 -8.31 10.59 -3.29
C GLN A 114 -8.92 9.88 -2.07
N VAL A 115 -8.47 10.24 -0.89
CA VAL A 115 -9.05 9.71 0.34
C VAL A 115 -10.48 10.19 0.48
N ASP A 116 -11.40 9.24 0.60
CA ASP A 116 -12.80 9.51 0.91
C ASP A 116 -13.00 9.49 2.43
N HIS A 117 -12.63 8.39 3.08
CA HIS A 117 -12.68 8.27 4.54
C HIS A 117 -11.75 7.17 5.05
N ALA A 118 -11.51 7.18 6.35
CA ALA A 118 -10.79 6.13 7.06
C ALA A 118 -11.75 5.35 7.96
N LEU A 119 -11.43 4.07 8.13
CA LEU A 119 -12.18 3.13 8.97
C LEU A 119 -11.25 2.53 10.02
N ALA A 120 -11.76 2.29 11.22
CA ALA A 120 -11.05 1.56 12.26
C ALA A 120 -12.00 0.61 12.96
N TRP A 121 -11.48 -0.56 13.31
CA TRP A 121 -12.25 -1.55 14.07
C TRP A 121 -12.54 -1.09 15.50
N ASP A 122 -11.60 -0.36 16.08
CA ASP A 122 -11.72 0.24 17.41
C ASP A 122 -11.24 1.69 17.40
N GLY A 123 -11.50 2.44 18.50
CA GLY A 123 -11.13 3.83 18.63
C GLY A 123 -9.63 4.11 18.84
N PHE A 124 -8.80 3.09 18.89
CA PHE A 124 -7.34 3.20 19.15
C PHE A 124 -6.49 3.06 17.88
N LYS A 125 -7.07 2.61 16.78
CA LYS A 125 -6.38 2.40 15.50
C LYS A 125 -6.68 3.55 14.55
N ASN A 126 -5.67 3.96 13.78
CA ASN A 126 -5.74 5.13 12.93
C ASN A 126 -5.07 4.91 11.57
N ALA A 127 -5.37 5.83 10.67
CA ALA A 127 -4.62 6.06 9.44
C ALA A 127 -3.95 7.44 9.53
N TYR A 128 -2.80 7.56 8.87
CA TYR A 128 -1.94 8.75 8.94
C TYR A 128 -1.51 9.18 7.56
N PHE A 129 -1.40 10.48 7.34
CA PHE A 129 -0.78 11.02 6.14
C PHE A 129 0.64 11.51 6.46
N LEU A 130 1.61 11.08 5.64
CA LEU A 130 3.01 11.50 5.75
C LEU A 130 3.43 12.20 4.46
N HIS A 131 4.06 13.36 4.65
CA HIS A 131 4.65 14.12 3.54
C HIS A 131 5.98 14.71 3.96
N LYS A 132 6.80 15.04 2.97
CA LYS A 132 8.05 15.74 3.22
C LYS A 132 7.75 17.18 3.64
N GLU A 133 8.32 17.61 4.75
CA GLU A 133 8.32 19.03 5.10
C GLU A 133 9.24 19.81 4.16
N VAL A 134 8.73 20.90 3.67
CA VAL A 134 9.47 21.79 2.77
C VAL A 134 10.29 22.78 3.58
#